data_42db729639e3fbd52c3299d733f8d090
#
_entry.id   42db729639e3fbd52c3299d733f8d090
#
_cell.length_a   1.000
_cell.length_b   1.000
_cell.length_c   1.000
_cell.angle_alpha   90.00
_cell.angle_beta   90.00
_cell.angle_gamma   90.00
#
_symmetry.space_group_name_H-M   'P 1'
#
loop_
_entity.id
_entity.type
_entity.pdbx_description
1 polymer ?
#
loop_
_entity_poly.entity_id
_entity_poly.type
_entity_poly.pdbx_seq_one_letter_code
_entity_poly.pdbx_strand_id
1 'polypeptide(L)'
;YQDRWLTYEKNMANFIRDVRKEFKAPEMKFVIGQMGHDGLKPDKEGSPRDFIKKAQAAVPEMAEFKGNTLCVKTDRYWDKEAHAIYTGPGSWRADIDKWRQFGNDFGYHYYGSPWCFAQIGTAFGNGMLELLK
;
A
#
# COMPACT_ATOMS: atom_id res chain seq x y z
N TYR A 1 -11.82 6.98 18.75
CA TYR A 1 -11.29 6.73 17.37
C TYR A 1 -12.33 6.08 16.45
N GLN A 2 -13.60 5.96 16.89
CA GLN A 2 -14.64 5.36 16.08
C GLN A 2 -14.89 6.22 14.82
N ASP A 3 -14.99 5.56 13.65
CA ASP A 3 -15.40 6.11 12.35
C ASP A 3 -14.45 7.08 11.64
N ARG A 4 -13.21 7.26 12.08
CA ARG A 4 -12.24 8.14 11.40
C ARG A 4 -11.86 7.68 10.00
N TRP A 5 -11.96 6.39 9.71
CA TRP A 5 -11.72 5.85 8.37
C TRP A 5 -12.75 6.33 7.34
N LEU A 6 -13.96 6.70 7.75
CA LEU A 6 -15.00 7.25 6.86
C LEU A 6 -14.61 8.57 6.21
N THR A 7 -13.67 9.31 6.80
CA THR A 7 -13.15 10.57 6.26
C THR A 7 -11.84 10.40 5.50
N TYR A 8 -11.34 9.16 5.36
CA TYR A 8 -10.00 8.91 4.80
C TYR A 8 -9.85 9.40 3.36
N GLU A 9 -10.85 9.16 2.50
CA GLU A 9 -10.86 9.61 1.12
C GLU A 9 -10.73 11.15 1.03
N LYS A 10 -11.56 11.87 1.78
CA LYS A 10 -11.51 13.34 1.86
C LYS A 10 -10.15 13.83 2.37
N ASN A 11 -9.61 13.17 3.40
CA ASN A 11 -8.33 13.55 3.99
C ASN A 11 -7.17 13.31 3.02
N MET A 12 -7.17 12.20 2.29
CA MET A 12 -6.17 11.90 1.26
C MET A 12 -6.23 12.93 0.13
N ALA A 13 -7.43 13.26 -0.36
CA ALA A 13 -7.60 14.29 -1.37
C ALA A 13 -7.10 15.67 -0.90
N ASN A 14 -7.43 16.06 0.33
CA ASN A 14 -6.94 17.30 0.93
C ASN A 14 -5.41 17.28 1.08
N PHE A 15 -4.83 16.17 1.53
CA PHE A 15 -3.38 16.03 1.64
C PHE A 15 -2.68 16.31 0.30
N ILE A 16 -3.17 15.74 -0.80
CA ILE A 16 -2.60 15.98 -2.14
C ILE A 16 -2.71 17.45 -2.53
N ARG A 17 -3.86 18.09 -2.29
CA ARG A 17 -4.06 19.53 -2.57
C ARG A 17 -3.12 20.39 -1.75
N ASP A 18 -2.98 20.10 -0.45
CA ASP A 18 -2.14 20.88 0.46
C ASP A 18 -0.66 20.75 0.10
N VAL A 19 -0.19 19.55 -0.25
CA VAL A 19 1.18 19.33 -0.73
C VAL A 19 1.43 20.11 -2.02
N ARG A 20 0.55 20.03 -3.01
CA ARG A 20 0.67 20.81 -4.26
C ARG A 20 0.71 22.30 -4.03
N LYS A 21 -0.12 22.79 -3.12
CA LYS A 21 -0.17 24.21 -2.74
C LYS A 21 1.13 24.64 -2.05
N GLU A 22 1.58 23.88 -1.05
CA GLU A 22 2.79 24.19 -0.28
C GLU A 22 4.04 24.25 -1.15
N PHE A 23 4.20 23.27 -2.04
CA PHE A 23 5.33 23.23 -2.97
C PHE A 23 5.14 24.10 -4.22
N LYS A 24 4.01 24.82 -4.35
CA LYS A 24 3.66 25.63 -5.53
C LYS A 24 3.77 24.85 -6.84
N ALA A 25 3.40 23.58 -6.80
CA ALA A 25 3.51 22.63 -7.90
C ALA A 25 2.14 21.97 -8.18
N PRO A 26 1.18 22.69 -8.80
CA PRO A 26 -0.19 22.21 -9.01
C PRO A 26 -0.25 20.92 -9.85
N GLU A 27 0.71 20.72 -10.73
CA GLU A 27 0.79 19.52 -11.61
C GLU A 27 1.65 18.38 -11.02
N MET A 28 2.08 18.49 -9.77
CA MET A 28 2.87 17.44 -9.10
C MET A 28 2.16 16.10 -9.18
N LYS A 29 2.86 15.10 -9.71
CA LYS A 29 2.33 13.74 -9.82
C LYS A 29 2.36 13.04 -8.47
N PHE A 30 1.34 12.20 -8.23
CA PHE A 30 1.23 11.40 -7.01
C PHE A 30 1.04 9.92 -7.32
N VAL A 31 1.78 9.07 -6.64
CA VAL A 31 1.53 7.63 -6.61
C VAL A 31 1.11 7.24 -5.20
N ILE A 32 -0.11 6.74 -5.07
CA ILE A 32 -0.69 6.25 -3.81
C ILE A 32 -0.39 4.76 -3.72
N GLY A 33 0.21 4.30 -2.61
CA GLY A 33 0.28 2.88 -2.27
C GLY A 33 -1.02 2.44 -1.59
N GLN A 34 -1.85 1.64 -2.27
CA GLN A 34 -2.99 1.01 -1.61
C GLN A 34 -2.48 0.02 -0.56
N MET A 35 -3.00 0.13 0.66
CA MET A 35 -2.62 -0.75 1.76
C MET A 35 -2.82 -2.22 1.39
N GLY A 36 -1.75 -3.02 1.47
CA GLY A 36 -1.73 -4.44 1.12
C GLY A 36 -1.61 -5.38 2.31
N HIS A 37 -1.89 -4.90 3.51
CA HIS A 37 -1.85 -5.68 4.75
C HIS A 37 -2.65 -6.99 4.59
N ASP A 38 -2.05 -8.10 4.99
CA ASP A 38 -2.61 -9.46 4.84
C ASP A 38 -2.95 -9.84 3.38
N GLY A 39 -2.17 -9.36 2.42
CA GLY A 39 -2.43 -9.39 0.97
C GLY A 39 -2.98 -10.68 0.37
N LEU A 40 -2.77 -11.83 1.03
CA LEU A 40 -3.34 -13.12 0.60
C LEU A 40 -4.78 -13.37 1.08
N LYS A 41 -5.31 -12.52 1.95
CA LYS A 41 -6.66 -12.64 2.48
C LYS A 41 -7.49 -11.43 2.09
N PRO A 42 -8.70 -11.62 1.55
CA PRO A 42 -9.61 -10.51 1.31
C PRO A 42 -9.99 -9.85 2.63
N ASP A 43 -10.07 -8.53 2.62
CA ASP A 43 -10.62 -7.80 3.75
C ASP A 43 -12.11 -8.10 3.92
N LYS A 44 -12.56 -8.12 5.17
CA LYS A 44 -13.99 -8.23 5.45
C LYS A 44 -14.69 -6.98 4.90
N GLU A 45 -15.71 -7.17 4.08
CA GLU A 45 -16.52 -6.07 3.54
C GLU A 45 -17.04 -5.16 4.68
N GLY A 46 -16.93 -3.86 4.49
CA GLY A 46 -17.32 -2.84 5.47
C GLY A 46 -16.36 -2.72 6.67
N SER A 47 -15.23 -3.42 6.67
CA SER A 47 -14.21 -3.23 7.71
C SER A 47 -13.44 -1.92 7.50
N PRO A 48 -12.80 -1.35 8.54
CA PRO A 48 -11.94 -0.17 8.39
C PRO A 48 -10.88 -0.29 7.29
N ARG A 49 -10.29 -1.48 7.12
CA ARG A 49 -9.30 -1.74 6.06
C ARG A 49 -9.94 -1.70 4.67
N ASP A 50 -11.09 -2.32 4.49
CA ASP A 50 -11.84 -2.28 3.25
C ASP A 50 -12.18 -0.85 2.85
N PHE A 51 -12.67 -0.03 3.79
CA PHE A 51 -12.93 1.40 3.57
C PHE A 51 -11.68 2.16 3.16
N ILE A 52 -10.56 1.99 3.88
CA ILE A 52 -9.31 2.69 3.57
C ILE A 52 -8.81 2.30 2.17
N LYS A 53 -8.81 1.00 1.83
CA LYS A 53 -8.39 0.52 0.51
C LYS A 53 -9.27 1.07 -0.61
N LYS A 54 -10.59 1.08 -0.42
CA LYS A 54 -11.54 1.67 -1.36
C LYS A 54 -11.30 3.18 -1.53
N ALA A 55 -11.11 3.90 -0.43
CA ALA A 55 -10.81 5.32 -0.45
C ALA A 55 -9.49 5.65 -1.17
N GLN A 56 -8.43 4.87 -0.92
CA GLN A 56 -7.15 5.03 -1.62
C GLN A 56 -7.28 4.82 -3.13
N ALA A 57 -8.12 3.87 -3.56
CA ALA A 57 -8.36 3.61 -4.97
C ALA A 57 -9.30 4.64 -5.62
N ALA A 58 -10.19 5.27 -4.86
CA ALA A 58 -11.16 6.23 -5.37
C ALA A 58 -10.55 7.60 -5.66
N VAL A 59 -9.55 8.04 -4.89
CA VAL A 59 -8.94 9.37 -5.05
C VAL A 59 -8.40 9.63 -6.46
N PRO A 60 -7.65 8.75 -7.12
CA PRO A 60 -7.19 8.98 -8.49
C PRO A 60 -8.30 9.12 -9.54
N GLU A 61 -9.50 8.61 -9.24
CA GLU A 61 -10.66 8.69 -10.14
C GLU A 61 -11.43 10.02 -10.04
N MET A 62 -11.13 10.84 -9.03
CA MET A 62 -11.70 12.18 -8.93
C MET A 62 -11.24 13.04 -10.11
N ALA A 63 -12.13 13.85 -10.67
CA ALA A 63 -11.89 14.64 -11.87
C ALA A 63 -10.58 15.46 -11.81
N GLU A 64 -10.26 16.05 -10.66
CA GLU A 64 -9.05 16.85 -10.44
C GLU A 64 -7.75 16.05 -10.34
N PHE A 65 -7.83 14.74 -10.04
CA PHE A 65 -6.67 13.85 -9.86
C PHE A 65 -6.44 12.93 -11.06
N LYS A 66 -7.39 12.86 -11.96
CA LYS A 66 -7.31 11.99 -13.13
C LYS A 66 -6.15 12.39 -14.04
N GLY A 67 -5.27 11.44 -14.35
CA GLY A 67 -4.07 11.65 -15.17
C GLY A 67 -2.89 12.32 -14.45
N ASN A 68 -3.03 12.67 -13.16
CA ASN A 68 -1.92 13.22 -12.36
C ASN A 68 -1.72 12.48 -11.02
N THR A 69 -2.57 11.51 -10.72
CA THR A 69 -2.49 10.67 -9.52
C THR A 69 -2.83 9.23 -9.91
N LEU A 70 -2.12 8.26 -9.32
CA LEU A 70 -2.30 6.83 -9.58
C LEU A 70 -2.26 6.04 -8.28
N CYS A 71 -3.00 4.93 -8.21
CA CYS A 71 -3.00 4.02 -7.06
C CYS A 71 -2.40 2.67 -7.43
N VAL A 72 -1.34 2.27 -6.72
CA VAL A 72 -0.68 0.96 -6.85
C VAL A 72 -1.22 0.02 -5.79
N LYS A 73 -1.74 -1.13 -6.21
CA LYS A 73 -2.20 -2.21 -5.32
C LYS A 73 -1.02 -3.00 -4.78
N THR A 74 -0.59 -2.71 -3.55
CA THR A 74 0.61 -3.31 -2.97
C THR A 74 0.42 -4.76 -2.50
N ASP A 75 -0.82 -5.20 -2.27
CA ASP A 75 -1.17 -6.58 -1.94
C ASP A 75 -0.75 -7.61 -3.01
N ARG A 76 -0.62 -7.19 -4.28
CA ARG A 76 -0.15 -8.03 -5.39
C ARG A 76 1.29 -8.49 -5.22
N TYR A 77 2.07 -7.79 -4.43
CA TYR A 77 3.49 -8.03 -4.17
C TYR A 77 3.74 -8.73 -2.83
N TRP A 78 2.68 -9.36 -2.29
CA TRP A 78 2.81 -10.11 -1.04
C TRP A 78 3.78 -11.26 -1.18
N ASP A 79 4.78 -11.32 -0.29
CA ASP A 79 5.78 -12.38 -0.29
C ASP A 79 5.17 -13.68 0.24
N LYS A 80 4.91 -14.61 -0.69
CA LYS A 80 4.29 -15.90 -0.39
C LYS A 80 5.24 -16.84 0.35
N GLU A 81 6.54 -16.73 0.10
CA GLU A 81 7.55 -17.55 0.76
C GLU A 81 7.72 -17.10 2.21
N ALA A 82 7.89 -15.80 2.44
CA ALA A 82 7.89 -15.24 3.78
C ALA A 82 6.60 -15.60 4.54
N HIS A 83 5.44 -15.51 3.87
CA HIS A 83 4.16 -15.89 4.46
C HIS A 83 4.13 -17.37 4.86
N ALA A 84 4.58 -18.27 4.00
CA ALA A 84 4.59 -19.72 4.27
C ALA A 84 5.50 -20.08 5.45
N ILE A 85 6.66 -19.43 5.57
CA ILE A 85 7.56 -19.62 6.70
C ILE A 85 6.92 -19.07 7.99
N TYR A 86 6.36 -17.87 7.92
CA TYR A 86 5.79 -17.18 9.06
C TYR A 86 4.58 -17.91 9.67
N THR A 87 3.72 -18.49 8.82
CA THR A 87 2.47 -19.15 9.21
C THR A 87 2.56 -20.67 9.26
N GLY A 88 3.67 -21.26 8.81
CA GLY A 88 3.90 -22.70 8.78
C GLY A 88 4.07 -23.34 10.17
N PRO A 89 4.27 -24.67 10.22
CA PRO A 89 4.45 -25.40 11.48
C PRO A 89 5.61 -24.85 12.30
N GLY A 90 5.33 -24.50 13.57
CA GLY A 90 6.29 -23.85 14.46
C GLY A 90 6.55 -22.38 14.17
N SER A 91 5.93 -21.83 13.12
CA SER A 91 6.10 -20.47 12.61
C SER A 91 7.57 -20.11 12.32
N TRP A 92 7.86 -18.84 12.12
CA TRP A 92 9.22 -18.32 11.95
C TRP A 92 10.20 -18.71 13.08
N ARG A 93 9.68 -19.13 14.25
CA ARG A 93 10.48 -19.57 15.39
C ARG A 93 11.10 -20.96 15.21
N ALA A 94 10.52 -21.78 14.34
CA ALA A 94 11.02 -23.14 14.08
C ALA A 94 12.41 -23.11 13.40
N ASP A 95 12.66 -22.08 12.59
CA ASP A 95 13.95 -21.89 11.89
C ASP A 95 14.18 -20.39 11.70
N ILE A 96 14.77 -19.75 12.69
CA ILE A 96 14.98 -18.31 12.70
C ILE A 96 16.03 -17.87 11.67
N ASP A 97 17.00 -18.72 11.36
CA ASP A 97 18.05 -18.38 10.38
C ASP A 97 17.49 -18.41 8.95
N LYS A 98 16.61 -19.36 8.68
CA LYS A 98 15.83 -19.36 7.43
C LYS A 98 14.90 -18.14 7.37
N TRP A 99 14.17 -17.85 8.45
CA TRP A 99 13.28 -16.70 8.50
C TRP A 99 13.98 -15.39 8.13
N ARG A 100 15.16 -15.15 8.70
CA ARG A 100 15.95 -13.93 8.46
C ARG A 100 16.37 -13.71 7.02
N GLN A 101 16.32 -14.74 6.17
CA GLN A 101 16.60 -14.61 4.74
C GLN A 101 15.43 -14.04 3.95
N PHE A 102 14.22 -14.12 4.48
CA PHE A 102 12.97 -13.68 3.83
C PHE A 102 12.34 -12.47 4.48
N GLY A 103 12.49 -12.33 5.79
CA GLY A 103 11.85 -11.25 6.52
C GLY A 103 12.37 -11.09 7.95
N ASN A 104 11.89 -10.06 8.62
CA ASN A 104 12.29 -9.73 9.99
C ASN A 104 11.17 -9.09 10.83
N ASP A 105 9.93 -9.03 10.29
CA ASP A 105 8.82 -8.33 10.91
C ASP A 105 7.49 -9.10 10.75
N PHE A 106 6.41 -8.54 11.23
CA PHE A 106 5.06 -9.12 11.19
C PHE A 106 4.37 -8.95 9.84
N GLY A 107 3.30 -9.72 9.60
CA GLY A 107 2.53 -9.67 8.36
C GLY A 107 1.98 -8.28 8.04
N TYR A 108 1.53 -7.49 9.04
CA TYR A 108 1.04 -6.13 8.83
C TYR A 108 2.13 -5.14 8.37
N HIS A 109 3.41 -5.52 8.47
CA HIS A 109 4.56 -4.82 7.90
C HIS A 109 5.17 -5.58 6.70
N TYR A 110 4.36 -6.35 5.96
CA TYR A 110 4.82 -7.15 4.81
C TYR A 110 5.99 -8.08 5.16
N TYR A 111 6.02 -8.57 6.41
CA TYR A 111 7.11 -9.39 6.97
C TYR A 111 8.48 -8.69 7.02
N GLY A 112 8.57 -7.41 6.70
CA GLY A 112 9.87 -6.76 6.46
C GLY A 112 10.61 -7.37 5.25
N SER A 113 9.90 -8.02 4.32
CA SER A 113 10.47 -8.72 3.17
C SER A 113 11.17 -7.76 2.21
N PRO A 114 12.49 -7.89 2.00
CA PRO A 114 13.22 -7.07 1.02
C PRO A 114 12.68 -7.24 -0.39
N TRP A 115 12.27 -8.47 -0.74
CA TRP A 115 11.68 -8.77 -2.04
C TRP A 115 10.37 -8.00 -2.24
N CYS A 116 9.48 -8.05 -1.26
CA CYS A 116 8.20 -7.36 -1.31
C CYS A 116 8.40 -5.84 -1.51
N PHE A 117 9.25 -5.22 -0.71
CA PHE A 117 9.51 -3.77 -0.82
C PHE A 117 10.21 -3.38 -2.12
N ALA A 118 11.10 -4.22 -2.65
CA ALA A 118 11.69 -3.99 -3.97
C ALA A 118 10.64 -4.00 -5.09
N GLN A 119 9.69 -4.95 -5.05
CA GLN A 119 8.58 -5.01 -6.00
C GLN A 119 7.64 -3.81 -5.88
N ILE A 120 7.28 -3.42 -4.66
CA ILE A 120 6.45 -2.23 -4.40
C ILE A 120 7.15 -0.97 -4.92
N GLY A 121 8.44 -0.80 -4.62
CA GLY A 121 9.24 0.32 -5.11
C GLY A 121 9.28 0.40 -6.64
N THR A 122 9.51 -0.74 -7.30
CA THR A 122 9.47 -0.84 -8.76
C THR A 122 8.08 -0.45 -9.31
N ALA A 123 7.01 -0.92 -8.68
CA ALA A 123 5.66 -0.57 -9.09
C ALA A 123 5.36 0.93 -8.93
N PHE A 124 5.87 1.56 -7.87
CA PHE A 124 5.76 3.02 -7.67
C PHE A 124 6.52 3.77 -8.75
N GLY A 125 7.76 3.34 -9.06
CA GLY A 125 8.56 3.91 -10.15
C GLY A 125 7.84 3.81 -11.50
N ASN A 126 7.30 2.65 -11.83
CA ASN A 126 6.53 2.44 -13.06
C ASN A 126 5.25 3.30 -13.10
N GLY A 127 4.53 3.42 -11.98
CA GLY A 127 3.37 4.30 -11.87
C GLY A 127 3.75 5.76 -12.07
N MET A 128 4.87 6.20 -11.54
CA MET A 128 5.38 7.56 -11.77
C MET A 128 5.74 7.78 -13.25
N LEU A 129 6.42 6.83 -13.88
CA LEU A 129 6.73 6.90 -15.31
C LEU A 129 5.48 6.94 -16.19
N GLU A 130 4.41 6.26 -15.79
CA GLU A 130 3.12 6.33 -16.48
C GLU A 130 2.50 7.73 -16.40
N LEU A 131 2.54 8.35 -15.22
CA LEU A 131 2.01 9.69 -15.01
C LEU A 131 2.81 10.81 -15.70
N LEU A 132 4.06 10.54 -16.07
CA LEU A 132 4.97 11.49 -16.72
C LEU A 132 4.92 11.45 -18.26
N LYS A 133 4.16 10.51 -18.84
CA LYS A 133 3.92 10.45 -20.29
C LYS A 133 2.91 11.49 -20.71
#